data_b5748855add606152afcd70cfe6d4eda
#
_entry.id   b5748855add606152afcd70cfe6d4eda
#
_cell.length_a   1.000
_cell.length_b   1.000
_cell.length_c   1.000
_cell.angle_alpha   90.00
_cell.angle_beta   90.00
_cell.angle_gamma   90.00
#
_symmetry.space_group_name_H-M   'P 1'
#
loop_
_entity.id
_entity.type
_entity.pdbx_description
1 polymer ?
#
loop_
_entity_poly.entity_id
_entity_poly.type
_entity_poly.pdbx_seq_one_letter_code
_entity_poly.pdbx_strand_id
1 'polypeptide(L)'
;MEHPLNIYNTLTRKKEQFIPLHEPHVGMYVCGPTVYGDAHLGHARPAITFDLLFRYLTHLGYKVRYVRNITDVGHLEHDADDGEDKIAKKARLEQLEPMEVVQYYLNRYHQAMDALNVLPPSIEPHASGPVSYT
;
A
#
# COMPACT_ATOMS: atom_id res chain seq x y z
N MET A 1 -22.19 -8.54 -18.35
CA MET A 1 -21.94 -7.17 -18.85
C MET A 1 -20.54 -7.10 -19.40
N GLU A 2 -20.43 -6.88 -20.67
CA GLU A 2 -19.11 -6.74 -21.30
C GLU A 2 -18.66 -5.29 -21.19
N HIS A 3 -18.08 -4.94 -20.06
CA HIS A 3 -17.31 -3.71 -19.96
C HIS A 3 -15.83 -4.08 -19.84
N PRO A 4 -15.10 -4.15 -20.96
CA PRO A 4 -13.69 -4.50 -20.91
C PRO A 4 -12.91 -3.43 -20.15
N LEU A 5 -12.34 -3.82 -19.01
CA LEU A 5 -11.39 -2.99 -18.29
C LEU A 5 -10.06 -3.01 -19.02
N ASN A 6 -9.57 -1.84 -19.42
CA ASN A 6 -8.28 -1.69 -20.05
C ASN A 6 -7.33 -0.99 -19.08
N ILE A 7 -6.16 -1.59 -18.86
CA ILE A 7 -5.13 -1.08 -17.96
C ILE A 7 -3.82 -0.90 -18.73
N TYR A 8 -3.10 0.18 -18.45
CA TYR A 8 -1.77 0.37 -19.02
C TYR A 8 -0.78 -0.61 -18.39
N ASN A 9 -0.14 -1.40 -19.24
CA ASN A 9 0.90 -2.35 -18.83
C ASN A 9 2.28 -1.75 -19.11
N THR A 10 3.05 -1.49 -18.06
CA THR A 10 4.40 -0.91 -18.19
C THR A 10 5.39 -1.84 -18.87
N LEU A 11 5.18 -3.15 -18.80
CA LEU A 11 6.04 -4.14 -19.47
C LEU A 11 5.91 -4.05 -21.00
N THR A 12 4.68 -3.99 -21.50
CA THR A 12 4.39 -3.91 -22.94
C THR A 12 4.30 -2.48 -23.45
N ARG A 13 4.22 -1.51 -22.54
CA ARG A 13 4.03 -0.07 -22.80
C ARG A 13 2.76 0.24 -23.62
N LYS A 14 1.71 -0.56 -23.38
CA LYS A 14 0.42 -0.43 -24.06
C LYS A 14 -0.72 -0.50 -23.04
N LYS A 15 -1.84 0.11 -23.42
CA LYS A 15 -3.10 -0.12 -22.74
C LYS A 15 -3.69 -1.42 -23.27
N GLU A 16 -3.92 -2.37 -22.40
CA GLU A 16 -4.38 -3.72 -22.73
C GLU A 16 -5.65 -4.06 -21.97
N GLN A 17 -6.47 -4.92 -22.53
CA GLN A 17 -7.60 -5.47 -21.81
C GLN A 17 -7.10 -6.29 -20.62
N PHE A 18 -7.67 -6.03 -19.46
CA PHE A 18 -7.37 -6.79 -18.26
C PHE A 18 -7.96 -8.19 -18.38
N ILE A 19 -7.11 -9.19 -18.22
CA ILE A 19 -7.48 -10.61 -18.19
C ILE A 19 -6.87 -11.21 -16.92
N PRO A 20 -7.69 -11.69 -15.96
CA PRO A 20 -7.16 -12.30 -14.74
C PRO A 20 -6.41 -13.59 -15.05
N LEU A 21 -5.36 -13.88 -14.29
CA LEU A 21 -4.60 -15.13 -14.43
C LEU A 21 -5.41 -16.35 -14.02
N HIS A 22 -6.29 -16.21 -13.04
CA HIS A 22 -7.10 -17.30 -12.47
C HIS A 22 -8.52 -16.81 -12.17
N GLU A 23 -9.32 -16.65 -13.20
CA GLU A 23 -10.71 -16.21 -13.04
C GLU A 23 -11.50 -17.14 -12.09
N PRO A 24 -12.33 -16.59 -11.19
CA PRO A 24 -12.69 -15.19 -11.00
C PRO A 24 -11.75 -14.42 -10.02
N HIS A 25 -10.60 -14.97 -9.68
CA HIS A 25 -9.70 -14.41 -8.67
C HIS A 25 -8.73 -13.40 -9.28
N VAL A 26 -8.60 -12.28 -8.60
CA VAL A 26 -7.66 -11.20 -8.95
C VAL A 26 -6.79 -10.89 -7.74
N GLY A 27 -5.48 -10.92 -7.93
CA GLY A 27 -4.52 -10.42 -6.96
C GLY A 27 -4.10 -8.99 -7.31
N MET A 28 -4.16 -8.09 -6.33
CA MET A 28 -3.74 -6.71 -6.47
C MET A 28 -2.76 -6.36 -5.35
N TYR A 29 -1.57 -5.92 -5.70
CA TYR A 29 -0.56 -5.46 -4.75
C TYR A 29 -0.26 -3.98 -4.99
N VAL A 30 -0.32 -3.18 -3.94
CA VAL A 30 -0.04 -1.75 -3.97
C VAL A 30 0.94 -1.39 -2.87
N CYS A 31 1.96 -0.59 -3.20
CA CYS A 31 2.87 -0.07 -2.19
C CYS A 31 2.12 0.81 -1.19
N GLY A 32 2.33 0.54 0.09
CA GLY A 32 1.79 1.32 1.18
C GLY A 32 2.76 2.36 1.72
N PRO A 33 2.41 3.02 2.82
CA PRO A 33 3.21 4.10 3.39
C PRO A 33 4.43 3.58 4.14
N THR A 34 5.43 4.47 4.29
CA THR A 34 6.45 4.37 5.33
C THR A 34 5.95 5.16 6.53
N VAL A 35 5.83 4.50 7.68
CA VAL A 35 5.11 5.04 8.86
C VAL A 35 6.05 5.76 9.84
N TYR A 36 6.62 6.86 9.43
CA TYR A 36 7.44 7.75 10.27
C TYR A 36 6.84 9.15 10.43
N GLY A 37 5.71 9.42 9.83
CA GLY A 37 5.03 10.71 9.84
C GLY A 37 3.58 10.61 9.39
N ASP A 38 2.86 11.71 9.48
CA ASP A 38 1.48 11.79 9.04
C ASP A 38 1.33 11.58 7.52
N ALA A 39 0.19 11.01 7.15
CA ALA A 39 -0.18 10.89 5.76
C ALA A 39 -0.40 12.28 5.12
N HIS A 40 -0.05 12.40 3.87
CA HIS A 40 -0.25 13.59 3.05
C HIS A 40 -0.86 13.22 1.69
N LEU A 41 -1.07 14.21 0.82
CA LEU A 41 -1.70 13.99 -0.50
C LEU A 41 -0.98 12.94 -1.36
N GLY A 42 0.33 12.81 -1.22
CA GLY A 42 1.11 11.77 -1.90
C GLY A 42 0.71 10.35 -1.48
N HIS A 43 0.21 10.17 -0.25
CA HIS A 43 -0.33 8.90 0.22
C HIS A 43 -1.80 8.72 -0.17
N ALA A 44 -2.58 9.81 -0.14
CA ALA A 44 -4.00 9.78 -0.46
C ALA A 44 -4.24 9.42 -1.93
N ARG A 45 -3.46 9.96 -2.84
CA ARG A 45 -3.65 9.75 -4.29
C ARG A 45 -3.62 8.27 -4.70
N PRO A 46 -2.56 7.49 -4.42
CA PRO A 46 -2.57 6.07 -4.76
C PRO A 46 -3.63 5.30 -3.98
N ALA A 47 -3.86 5.63 -2.70
CA ALA A 47 -4.87 4.96 -1.91
C ALA A 47 -6.26 5.08 -2.53
N ILE A 48 -6.67 6.28 -2.93
CA ILE A 48 -7.98 6.54 -3.56
C ILE A 48 -8.03 5.90 -4.96
N THR A 49 -6.96 6.04 -5.76
CA THR A 49 -6.92 5.49 -7.12
C THR A 49 -7.09 3.97 -7.11
N PHE A 50 -6.37 3.27 -6.25
CA PHE A 50 -6.43 1.81 -6.19
C PHE A 50 -7.63 1.29 -5.41
N ASP A 51 -8.21 2.08 -4.51
CA ASP A 51 -9.52 1.80 -3.93
C ASP A 51 -10.62 1.80 -5.00
N LEU A 52 -10.58 2.76 -5.91
CA LEU A 52 -11.49 2.79 -7.06
C LEU A 52 -11.35 1.52 -7.91
N LEU A 53 -10.13 1.11 -8.22
CA LEU A 53 -9.87 -0.12 -8.97
C LEU A 53 -10.37 -1.36 -8.21
N PHE A 54 -10.10 -1.44 -6.92
CA PHE A 54 -10.57 -2.52 -6.05
C PHE A 54 -12.10 -2.65 -6.07
N ARG A 55 -12.79 -1.52 -5.87
CA ARG A 55 -14.26 -1.47 -5.90
C ARG A 55 -14.81 -1.86 -7.28
N TYR A 56 -14.19 -1.36 -8.33
CA TYR A 56 -14.63 -1.65 -9.71
C TYR A 56 -14.45 -3.12 -10.09
N LEU A 57 -13.31 -3.71 -9.79
CA LEU A 57 -13.09 -5.15 -10.00
C LEU A 57 -14.09 -6.00 -9.21
N THR A 58 -14.38 -5.63 -7.98
CA THR A 58 -15.40 -6.29 -7.16
C THR A 58 -16.80 -6.13 -7.78
N HIS A 59 -17.12 -4.94 -8.28
CA HIS A 59 -18.38 -4.66 -8.98
C HIS A 59 -18.55 -5.52 -10.24
N LEU A 60 -17.45 -5.77 -10.97
CA LEU A 60 -17.45 -6.66 -12.14
C LEU A 60 -17.60 -8.15 -11.79
N GLY A 61 -17.65 -8.50 -10.52
CA GLY A 61 -17.85 -9.87 -10.04
C GLY A 61 -16.57 -10.63 -9.74
N TYR A 62 -15.40 -10.00 -9.83
CA TYR A 62 -14.13 -10.63 -9.45
C TYR A 62 -14.00 -10.77 -7.94
N LYS A 63 -13.31 -11.82 -7.51
CA LYS A 63 -12.88 -12.05 -6.13
C LYS A 63 -11.49 -11.46 -5.96
N VAL A 64 -11.40 -10.26 -5.40
CA VAL A 64 -10.16 -9.49 -5.32
C VAL A 64 -9.48 -9.71 -3.98
N ARG A 65 -8.21 -10.11 -4.03
CA ARG A 65 -7.30 -10.07 -2.89
C ARG A 65 -6.42 -8.83 -3.03
N TYR A 66 -6.70 -7.82 -2.23
CA TYR A 66 -5.98 -6.56 -2.23
C TYR A 66 -4.95 -6.54 -1.10
N VAL A 67 -3.68 -6.43 -1.46
CA VAL A 67 -2.55 -6.37 -0.54
C VAL A 67 -1.91 -4.99 -0.63
N ARG A 68 -1.75 -4.34 0.52
CA ARG A 68 -1.03 -3.06 0.64
C ARG A 68 -0.09 -3.16 1.84
N ASN A 69 1.22 -3.07 1.59
CA ASN A 69 2.21 -3.22 2.64
C ASN A 69 2.34 -1.96 3.52
N ILE A 70 2.89 -2.17 4.71
CA ILE A 70 3.38 -1.11 5.59
C ILE A 70 4.91 -1.24 5.65
N THR A 71 5.62 -0.15 5.34
CA THR A 71 7.07 -0.08 5.48
C THR A 71 7.39 0.47 6.86
N ASP A 72 7.80 -0.41 7.75
CA ASP A 72 8.08 -0.11 9.16
C ASP A 72 9.57 -0.28 9.52
N VAL A 73 10.42 -0.63 8.55
CA VAL A 73 11.88 -0.78 8.69
C VAL A 73 12.60 -0.46 7.39
N GLY A 74 13.89 -0.15 7.47
CA GLY A 74 14.81 -0.15 6.33
C GLY A 74 14.61 0.98 5.30
N HIS A 75 13.94 2.07 5.67
CA HIS A 75 13.75 3.21 4.78
C HIS A 75 14.82 4.28 5.05
N LEU A 76 15.91 4.25 4.30
CA LEU A 76 17.02 5.17 4.45
C LEU A 76 16.68 6.59 3.98
N GLU A 77 17.29 7.60 4.59
CA GLU A 77 17.04 9.01 4.27
C GLU A 77 17.63 9.40 2.90
N HIS A 78 18.69 8.74 2.51
CA HIS A 78 19.33 8.87 1.19
C HIS A 78 19.48 7.48 0.59
N ASP A 79 19.39 7.36 -0.73
CA ASP A 79 19.60 6.11 -1.47
C ASP A 79 21.05 5.56 -1.36
N ALA A 80 21.80 5.98 -0.35
CA ALA A 80 23.14 5.52 -0.03
C ALA A 80 23.07 4.56 1.17
N ASP A 81 23.92 3.55 1.16
CA ASP A 81 24.02 2.51 2.21
C ASP A 81 24.33 3.05 3.61
N ASP A 82 24.75 4.32 3.72
CA ASP A 82 25.12 5.00 4.97
C ASP A 82 24.01 5.92 5.53
N GLY A 83 22.80 5.95 4.93
CA GLY A 83 21.69 6.76 5.41
C GLY A 83 21.06 6.21 6.70
N GLU A 84 20.77 7.08 7.66
CA GLU A 84 20.00 6.70 8.85
C GLU A 84 18.56 6.32 8.46
N ASP A 85 18.04 5.24 9.03
CA ASP A 85 16.64 4.85 8.87
C ASP A 85 15.74 5.97 9.39
N LYS A 86 14.76 6.41 8.58
CA LYS A 86 13.84 7.50 8.91
C LYS A 86 13.03 7.24 10.18
N ILE A 87 12.67 5.98 10.42
CA ILE A 87 11.92 5.59 11.60
C ILE A 87 12.81 5.69 12.83
N ALA A 88 14.05 5.17 12.75
CA ALA A 88 15.02 5.24 13.85
C ALA A 88 15.38 6.69 14.17
N LYS A 89 15.59 7.54 13.17
CA LYS A 89 15.82 8.97 13.33
C LYS A 89 14.66 9.66 14.04
N LYS A 90 13.43 9.38 13.63
CA LYS A 90 12.22 9.94 14.23
C LYS A 90 12.06 9.48 15.67
N ALA A 91 12.27 8.20 15.95
CA ALA A 91 12.23 7.64 17.30
C ALA A 91 13.23 8.33 18.24
N ARG A 92 14.46 8.52 17.78
CA ARG A 92 15.50 9.24 18.55
C ARG A 92 15.12 10.68 18.83
N LEU A 93 14.59 11.42 17.83
CA LEU A 93 14.16 12.80 18.00
C LEU A 93 12.99 12.96 18.96
N GLU A 94 12.08 12.00 18.98
CA GLU A 94 10.89 12.00 19.84
C GLU A 94 11.11 11.24 21.16
N GLN A 95 12.30 10.69 21.39
CA GLN A 95 12.64 9.88 22.58
C GLN A 95 11.72 8.67 22.77
N LEU A 96 11.40 8.00 21.64
CA LEU A 96 10.54 6.83 21.58
C LEU A 96 11.31 5.64 21.02
N GLU A 97 10.79 4.43 21.26
CA GLU A 97 11.26 3.24 20.55
C GLU A 97 10.73 3.26 19.10
N PRO A 98 11.48 2.72 18.12
CA PRO A 98 11.05 2.70 16.71
C PRO A 98 9.65 2.12 16.50
N MET A 99 9.30 1.06 17.20
CA MET A 99 7.96 0.44 17.07
C MET A 99 6.84 1.27 17.67
N GLU A 100 7.12 2.15 18.64
CA GLU A 100 6.14 3.11 19.15
C GLU A 100 5.83 4.18 18.08
N VAL A 101 6.87 4.66 17.39
CA VAL A 101 6.71 5.58 16.25
C VAL A 101 5.85 4.95 15.15
N VAL A 102 6.19 3.72 14.76
CA VAL A 102 5.42 2.94 13.76
C VAL A 102 3.96 2.82 14.16
N GLN A 103 3.69 2.38 15.39
CA GLN A 103 2.31 2.16 15.85
C GLN A 103 1.50 3.47 15.89
N TYR A 104 2.12 4.55 16.35
CA TYR A 104 1.48 5.85 16.41
C TYR A 104 1.08 6.35 15.03
N TYR A 105 2.01 6.38 14.07
CA TYR A 105 1.73 6.89 12.73
C TYR A 105 0.90 5.93 11.88
N LEU A 106 0.99 4.63 12.11
CA LEU A 106 0.12 3.65 11.46
C LEU A 106 -1.36 3.88 11.84
N ASN A 107 -1.64 4.11 13.12
CA ASN A 107 -3.00 4.43 13.58
C ASN A 107 -3.52 5.71 12.92
N ARG A 108 -2.69 6.74 12.84
CA ARG A 108 -3.05 8.00 12.17
C ARG A 108 -3.27 7.81 10.67
N TYR A 109 -2.47 6.98 10.03
CA TYR A 109 -2.66 6.62 8.63
C TYR A 109 -4.01 5.91 8.40
N HIS A 110 -4.36 4.94 9.23
CA HIS A 110 -5.66 4.25 9.14
C HIS A 110 -6.82 5.22 9.34
N GLN A 111 -6.73 6.13 10.30
CA GLN A 111 -7.76 7.16 10.52
C GLN A 111 -7.91 8.07 9.29
N ALA A 112 -6.79 8.47 8.66
CA ALA A 112 -6.82 9.28 7.46
C ALA A 112 -7.47 8.54 6.27
N MET A 113 -7.18 7.24 6.10
CA MET A 113 -7.78 6.42 5.05
C MET A 113 -9.30 6.25 5.28
N ASP A 114 -9.72 6.04 6.51
CA ASP A 114 -11.14 5.96 6.88
C ASP A 114 -11.86 7.28 6.58
N ALA A 115 -11.25 8.41 6.91
CA ALA A 115 -11.80 9.74 6.62
C ALA A 115 -11.96 10.01 5.11
N LEU A 116 -11.11 9.41 4.28
CA LEU A 116 -11.18 9.46 2.82
C LEU A 116 -12.14 8.43 2.22
N ASN A 117 -12.81 7.63 3.05
CA ASN A 117 -13.66 6.51 2.61
C ASN A 117 -12.94 5.47 1.76
N VAL A 118 -11.65 5.28 1.98
CA VAL A 118 -10.84 4.24 1.37
C VAL A 118 -11.06 2.93 2.12
N LEU A 119 -11.45 1.87 1.41
CA LEU A 119 -11.61 0.55 2.02
C LEU A 119 -10.25 -0.01 2.50
N PRO A 120 -10.24 -0.73 3.63
CA PRO A 120 -9.03 -1.42 4.05
C PRO A 120 -8.63 -2.49 3.03
N PRO A 121 -7.33 -2.76 2.85
CA PRO A 121 -6.89 -3.89 2.04
C PRO A 121 -7.31 -5.22 2.69
N SER A 122 -7.33 -6.29 1.88
CA SER A 122 -7.58 -7.65 2.39
C SER A 122 -6.47 -8.10 3.33
N ILE A 123 -5.23 -7.73 3.01
CA ILE A 123 -4.03 -8.04 3.79
C ILE A 123 -3.15 -6.79 3.81
N GLU A 124 -2.63 -6.45 5.00
CA GLU A 124 -1.72 -5.34 5.22
C GLU A 124 -0.44 -5.85 5.88
N PRO A 125 0.50 -6.45 5.11
CA PRO A 125 1.73 -7.00 5.67
C PRO A 125 2.70 -5.89 6.06
N HIS A 126 3.42 -6.11 7.16
CA HIS A 126 4.50 -5.25 7.60
C HIS A 126 5.83 -5.74 7.04
N ALA A 127 6.71 -4.82 6.62
CA ALA A 127 8.02 -5.17 6.09
C ALA A 127 8.89 -5.93 7.10
N SER A 128 8.75 -5.60 8.40
CA SER A 128 9.42 -6.31 9.50
C SER A 128 8.79 -7.67 9.84
N GLY A 129 7.59 -7.94 9.34
CA GLY A 129 6.86 -9.18 9.62
C GLY A 129 7.43 -10.38 8.89
N PRO A 130 7.02 -11.59 9.26
CA PRO A 130 7.42 -12.79 8.54
C PRO A 130 6.88 -12.74 7.11
N VAL A 131 7.77 -12.78 6.14
CA VAL A 131 7.40 -12.92 4.74
C VAL A 131 7.02 -14.37 4.51
N SER A 132 5.73 -14.64 4.41
CA SER A 132 5.23 -15.95 4.03
C SER A 132 5.33 -16.10 2.52
N TYR A 133 6.29 -16.86 2.05
CA TYR A 133 6.36 -17.30 0.67
C TYR A 133 5.44 -18.50 0.48
N THR A 134 4.23 -18.25 0.16
CA THR A 134 3.29 -19.28 -0.28
C THR A 134 2.71 -18.93 -1.63
#